data_869b6627288771c5336434052328f938
#
_entry.id   869b6627288771c5336434052328f938
#
_cell.length_a   1.000
_cell.length_b   1.000
_cell.length_c   1.000
_cell.angle_alpha   90.00
_cell.angle_beta   90.00
_cell.angle_gamma   90.00
#
_symmetry.space_group_name_H-M   'P 1'
#
loop_
_entity.id
_entity.type
_entity.pdbx_description
1 polymer ?
#
loop_
_entity_poly.entity_id
_entity_poly.type
_entity_poly.pdbx_seq_one_letter_code
_entity_poly.pdbx_strand_id
1 'polypeptide(L)'
;MEIQPLPPLPEPSAKTVTQLRRYASLLAVANERVRLTGPYDEETLWTDHIEDCLHVLPLLPPSGTVVDVGTGGGLPGAVLAVCRPDLKFTLLDSLSRKTKALAEIIAALKLPNAEVICMRSEDFAAARR
;
A
#
# COMPACT_ATOMS: atom_id res chain seq x y z
N MET A 1 13.10 28.93 15.57
CA MET A 1 11.97 28.00 15.63
C MET A 1 12.50 26.58 15.82
N GLU A 2 12.16 25.99 16.93
CA GLU A 2 12.54 24.61 17.17
C GLU A 2 11.55 23.68 16.43
N ILE A 3 12.12 22.81 15.59
CA ILE A 3 11.32 21.77 14.97
C ILE A 3 11.22 20.62 15.97
N GLN A 4 10.03 20.38 16.46
CA GLN A 4 9.82 19.25 17.35
C GLN A 4 9.93 17.94 16.55
N PRO A 5 10.64 16.93 17.06
CA PRO A 5 10.67 15.63 16.40
C PRO A 5 9.26 15.05 16.35
N LEU A 6 8.95 14.36 15.26
CA LEU A 6 7.69 13.61 15.17
C LEU A 6 7.64 12.59 16.32
N PRO A 7 6.46 12.39 16.93
CA PRO A 7 6.34 11.36 17.94
C PRO A 7 6.69 10.00 17.34
N PRO A 8 7.27 9.09 18.14
CA PRO A 8 7.56 7.76 17.63
C PRO A 8 6.27 7.09 17.17
N LEU A 9 6.34 6.37 16.05
CA LEU A 9 5.21 5.60 15.57
C LEU A 9 4.87 4.51 16.59
N PRO A 10 3.57 4.27 16.88
CA PRO A 10 3.20 3.13 17.68
C PRO A 10 3.67 1.86 17.00
N GLU A 11 4.22 0.93 17.75
CA GLU A 11 4.61 -0.35 17.21
C GLU A 11 3.37 -1.10 16.69
N PRO A 12 3.43 -1.63 15.45
CA PRO A 12 2.30 -2.40 14.93
C PRO A 12 2.10 -3.68 15.75
N SER A 13 0.85 -4.12 15.86
CA SER A 13 0.53 -5.37 16.54
C SER A 13 1.20 -6.55 15.83
N ALA A 14 1.34 -7.68 16.54
CA ALA A 14 1.88 -8.90 15.95
C ALA A 14 1.10 -9.34 14.72
N LYS A 15 -0.23 -9.20 14.75
CA LYS A 15 -1.10 -9.52 13.60
C LYS A 15 -0.79 -8.64 12.40
N THR A 16 -0.60 -7.35 12.62
CA THR A 16 -0.25 -6.39 11.56
C THR A 16 1.10 -6.73 10.96
N VAL A 17 2.11 -7.01 11.80
CA VAL A 17 3.44 -7.39 11.33
C VAL A 17 3.37 -8.66 10.48
N THR A 18 2.60 -9.68 10.91
CA THR A 18 2.43 -10.91 10.14
C THR A 18 1.83 -10.62 8.75
N GLN A 19 0.82 -9.78 8.67
CA GLN A 19 0.21 -9.38 7.39
C GLN A 19 1.18 -8.60 6.52
N LEU A 20 1.95 -7.68 7.09
CA LEU A 20 2.94 -6.92 6.35
C LEU A 20 4.06 -7.81 5.82
N ARG A 21 4.51 -8.79 6.62
CA ARG A 21 5.51 -9.77 6.16
C ARG A 21 4.97 -10.62 5.01
N ARG A 22 3.72 -11.03 5.11
CA ARG A 22 3.08 -11.78 4.04
C ARG A 22 2.96 -10.94 2.77
N TYR A 23 2.60 -9.68 2.90
CA TYR A 23 2.58 -8.75 1.77
C TYR A 23 3.96 -8.65 1.11
N ALA A 24 5.02 -8.46 1.89
CA ALA A 24 6.39 -8.37 1.37
C ALA A 24 6.78 -9.61 0.58
N SER A 25 6.45 -10.78 1.09
CA SER A 25 6.72 -12.06 0.43
C SER A 25 5.98 -12.18 -0.90
N LEU A 26 4.68 -11.87 -0.90
CA LEU A 26 3.85 -11.91 -2.11
C LEU A 26 4.32 -10.90 -3.16
N LEU A 27 4.68 -9.70 -2.72
CA LEU A 27 5.19 -8.66 -3.62
C LEU A 27 6.53 -9.05 -4.24
N ALA A 28 7.44 -9.61 -3.46
CA ALA A 28 8.74 -10.05 -3.98
C ALA A 28 8.57 -11.12 -5.06
N VAL A 29 7.68 -12.09 -4.84
CA VAL A 29 7.39 -13.14 -5.83
C VAL A 29 6.74 -12.55 -7.09
N ALA A 30 5.73 -11.70 -6.92
CA ALA A 30 5.03 -11.08 -8.06
C ALA A 30 5.97 -10.18 -8.87
N ASN A 31 6.90 -9.49 -8.21
CA ASN A 31 7.84 -8.58 -8.85
C ASN A 31 8.81 -9.28 -9.81
N GLU A 32 9.01 -10.58 -9.65
CA GLU A 32 9.83 -11.36 -10.58
C GLU A 32 9.16 -11.53 -11.94
N ARG A 33 7.83 -11.57 -11.98
CA ARG A 33 7.05 -11.75 -13.21
C ARG A 33 6.57 -10.45 -13.82
N VAL A 34 6.10 -9.53 -12.98
CA VAL A 34 5.65 -8.20 -13.38
C VAL A 34 6.34 -7.20 -12.48
N ARG A 35 7.17 -6.34 -13.05
CA ARG A 35 7.90 -5.36 -12.25
C ARG A 35 6.94 -4.34 -11.65
N LEU A 36 6.58 -4.56 -10.40
CA LEU A 36 5.67 -3.71 -9.63
C LEU A 36 6.43 -2.61 -8.88
N THR A 37 7.68 -2.89 -8.57
CA THR A 37 8.57 -1.99 -7.85
C THR A 37 9.99 -2.23 -8.36
N GLY A 38 11.00 -1.61 -7.77
CA GLY A 38 12.40 -1.86 -8.12
C GLY A 38 12.80 -3.31 -7.86
N PRO A 39 14.02 -3.72 -8.28
CA PRO A 39 14.47 -5.10 -8.15
C PRO A 39 14.89 -5.42 -6.72
N TYR A 40 13.93 -5.45 -5.81
CA TYR A 40 14.15 -5.65 -4.39
C TYR A 40 13.80 -7.06 -3.96
N ASP A 41 14.62 -7.65 -3.08
CA ASP A 41 14.26 -8.85 -2.36
C ASP A 41 13.31 -8.51 -1.20
N GLU A 42 12.80 -9.55 -0.53
CA GLU A 42 11.84 -9.38 0.57
C GLU A 42 12.41 -8.52 1.71
N GLU A 43 13.66 -8.72 2.06
CA GLU A 43 14.29 -7.98 3.17
C GLU A 43 14.47 -6.51 2.83
N THR A 44 14.88 -6.19 1.61
CA THR A 44 15.00 -4.80 1.14
C THR A 44 13.62 -4.13 1.08
N LEU A 45 12.59 -4.85 0.62
CA LEU A 45 11.21 -4.34 0.64
C LEU A 45 10.79 -3.99 2.06
N TRP A 46 11.12 -4.84 3.01
CA TRP A 46 10.78 -4.59 4.41
C TRP A 46 11.48 -3.36 4.98
N THR A 47 12.80 -3.33 4.90
CA THR A 47 13.60 -2.28 5.56
C THR A 47 13.51 -0.92 4.88
N ASP A 48 13.54 -0.89 3.55
CA ASP A 48 13.66 0.37 2.79
C ASP A 48 12.31 0.92 2.32
N HIS A 49 11.27 0.08 2.25
CA HIS A 49 9.99 0.49 1.68
C HIS A 49 8.82 0.34 2.64
N ILE A 50 8.62 -0.84 3.21
CA ILE A 50 7.46 -1.07 4.08
C ILE A 50 7.56 -0.26 5.37
N GLU A 51 8.71 -0.29 6.04
CA GLU A 51 8.92 0.53 7.23
C GLU A 51 8.78 2.01 6.94
N ASP A 52 9.28 2.46 5.79
CA ASP A 52 9.15 3.86 5.38
C ASP A 52 7.69 4.26 5.19
N CYS A 53 6.87 3.39 4.61
CA CYS A 53 5.44 3.63 4.44
C CYS A 53 4.73 3.89 5.77
N LEU A 54 5.18 3.29 6.86
CA LEU A 54 4.56 3.45 8.18
C LEU A 54 4.61 4.90 8.66
N HIS A 55 5.57 5.69 8.19
CA HIS A 55 5.68 7.10 8.52
C HIS A 55 4.55 7.95 7.95
N VAL A 56 3.80 7.43 7.00
CA VAL A 56 2.62 8.10 6.43
C VAL A 56 1.40 7.97 7.34
N LEU A 57 1.36 6.97 8.21
CA LEU A 57 0.20 6.69 9.07
C LEU A 57 -0.33 7.91 9.83
N PRO A 58 0.53 8.75 10.47
CA PRO A 58 0.03 9.92 11.20
C PRO A 58 -0.62 10.98 10.31
N LEU A 59 -0.38 10.92 9.00
CA LEU A 59 -0.92 11.89 8.03
C LEU A 59 -2.29 11.48 7.48
N LEU A 60 -2.73 10.26 7.77
CA LEU A 60 -4.01 9.75 7.26
C LEU A 60 -5.18 10.42 7.96
N PRO A 61 -6.34 10.56 7.26
CA PRO A 61 -7.53 11.10 7.89
C PRO A 61 -8.08 10.17 8.97
N PRO A 62 -8.88 10.69 9.92
CA PRO A 62 -9.46 9.85 10.96
C PRO A 62 -10.52 8.88 10.44
N SER A 63 -11.12 9.18 9.29
CA SER A 63 -12.15 8.33 8.66
C SER A 63 -12.21 8.61 7.16
N GLY A 64 -12.87 7.75 6.42
CA GLY A 64 -13.17 7.93 5.00
C GLY A 64 -12.35 7.09 4.06
N THR A 65 -12.12 7.61 2.87
CA THR A 65 -11.45 6.91 1.76
C THR A 65 -10.14 7.60 1.41
N VAL A 66 -9.12 6.78 1.16
CA VAL A 66 -7.80 7.23 0.72
C VAL A 66 -7.56 6.66 -0.68
N VAL A 67 -7.06 7.49 -1.58
CA VAL A 67 -6.70 7.07 -2.94
C VAL A 67 -5.19 7.12 -3.09
N ASP A 68 -4.59 5.99 -3.48
CA ASP A 68 -3.17 5.91 -3.79
C ASP A 68 -3.00 5.92 -5.30
N VAL A 69 -2.60 7.06 -5.86
CA VAL A 69 -2.43 7.25 -7.30
C VAL A 69 -1.05 6.76 -7.74
N GLY A 70 -1.02 5.93 -8.77
CA GLY A 70 0.23 5.34 -9.24
C GLY A 70 0.76 4.30 -8.27
N THR A 71 -0.13 3.51 -7.71
CA THR A 71 0.17 2.59 -6.60
C THR A 71 1.22 1.51 -6.91
N GLY A 72 1.37 1.12 -8.19
CA GLY A 72 2.32 0.08 -8.60
C GLY A 72 2.14 -1.22 -7.82
N GLY A 73 3.09 -1.57 -6.97
CA GLY A 73 3.03 -2.75 -6.11
C GLY A 73 2.22 -2.56 -4.83
N GLY A 74 1.54 -1.44 -4.67
CA GLY A 74 0.74 -1.16 -3.49
C GLY A 74 1.49 -0.38 -2.40
N LEU A 75 2.53 0.33 -2.76
CA LEU A 75 3.32 1.15 -1.84
C LEU A 75 2.99 2.64 -2.07
N PRO A 76 2.49 3.36 -1.07
CA PRO A 76 2.26 2.93 0.32
C PRO A 76 0.88 2.34 0.61
N GLY A 77 -0.06 2.39 -0.34
CA GLY A 77 -1.47 2.15 -0.12
C GLY A 77 -1.82 0.81 0.52
N ALA A 78 -1.24 -0.30 0.05
CA ALA A 78 -1.52 -1.62 0.61
C ALA A 78 -0.99 -1.75 2.03
N VAL A 79 0.20 -1.20 2.31
CA VAL A 79 0.76 -1.19 3.66
C VAL A 79 -0.16 -0.43 4.63
N LEU A 80 -0.63 0.73 4.20
CA LEU A 80 -1.53 1.56 5.02
C LEU A 80 -2.88 0.87 5.24
N ALA A 81 -3.39 0.16 4.23
CA ALA A 81 -4.64 -0.59 4.35
C ALA A 81 -4.54 -1.70 5.40
N VAL A 82 -3.40 -2.39 5.48
CA VAL A 82 -3.16 -3.38 6.54
C VAL A 82 -3.20 -2.73 7.92
N CYS A 83 -2.61 -1.53 8.04
CA CYS A 83 -2.48 -0.83 9.33
C CYS A 83 -3.76 -0.11 9.77
N ARG A 84 -4.61 0.28 8.82
CA ARG A 84 -5.82 1.05 9.08
C ARG A 84 -7.05 0.35 8.47
N PRO A 85 -7.52 -0.74 9.10
CA PRO A 85 -8.68 -1.48 8.59
C PRO A 85 -10.00 -0.69 8.64
N ASP A 86 -10.03 0.42 9.36
CA ASP A 86 -11.16 1.34 9.45
C ASP A 86 -11.29 2.28 8.25
N LEU A 87 -10.22 2.48 7.48
CA LEU A 87 -10.24 3.31 6.28
C LEU A 87 -10.42 2.45 5.03
N LYS A 88 -11.01 3.05 4.00
CA LYS A 88 -11.11 2.43 2.67
C LYS A 88 -10.01 2.97 1.77
N PHE A 89 -9.32 2.07 1.09
CA PHE A 89 -8.22 2.42 0.20
C PHE A 89 -8.56 2.04 -1.24
N THR A 90 -8.40 3.00 -2.13
CA THR A 90 -8.46 2.76 -3.57
C THR A 90 -7.03 2.83 -4.11
N LEU A 91 -6.56 1.71 -4.65
CA LEU A 91 -5.22 1.56 -5.20
C LEU A 91 -5.33 1.70 -6.72
N LEU A 92 -4.87 2.82 -7.24
CA LEU A 92 -5.10 3.22 -8.63
C LEU A 92 -3.81 3.16 -9.44
N ASP A 93 -3.85 2.50 -10.59
CA ASP A 93 -2.77 2.53 -11.56
C ASP A 93 -3.34 2.39 -12.96
N SER A 94 -2.66 2.94 -13.94
CA SER A 94 -3.11 2.90 -15.33
C SER A 94 -2.68 1.65 -16.09
N LEU A 95 -1.75 0.87 -15.55
CA LEU A 95 -1.19 -0.29 -16.26
C LEU A 95 -1.87 -1.58 -15.80
N SER A 96 -2.60 -2.21 -16.74
CA SER A 96 -3.42 -3.40 -16.45
C SER A 96 -2.62 -4.59 -15.91
N ARG A 97 -1.39 -4.79 -16.38
CA ARG A 97 -0.54 -5.88 -15.88
C ARG A 97 -0.20 -5.70 -14.41
N LYS A 98 0.08 -4.47 -14.01
CA LYS A 98 0.40 -4.15 -12.61
C LYS A 98 -0.82 -4.29 -11.72
N THR A 99 -1.96 -3.73 -12.14
CA THR A 99 -3.18 -3.80 -11.33
C THR A 99 -3.68 -5.22 -11.17
N LYS A 100 -3.55 -6.05 -12.20
CA LYS A 100 -3.92 -7.46 -12.11
C LYS A 100 -3.06 -8.19 -11.06
N ALA A 101 -1.75 -7.99 -11.10
CA ALA A 101 -0.84 -8.61 -10.14
C ALA A 101 -1.11 -8.12 -8.72
N LEU A 102 -1.32 -6.82 -8.54
CA LEU A 102 -1.64 -6.25 -7.24
C LEU A 102 -2.98 -6.76 -6.70
N ALA A 103 -3.99 -6.88 -7.56
CA ALA A 103 -5.29 -7.42 -7.17
C ALA A 103 -5.18 -8.85 -6.63
N GLU A 104 -4.32 -9.67 -7.22
CA GLU A 104 -4.05 -11.02 -6.74
C GLU A 104 -3.40 -11.01 -5.35
N ILE A 105 -2.48 -10.07 -5.10
CA ILE A 105 -1.85 -9.90 -3.79
C ILE A 105 -2.89 -9.49 -2.74
N ILE A 106 -3.73 -8.50 -3.06
CA ILE A 106 -4.77 -8.02 -2.15
C ILE A 106 -5.77 -9.13 -1.82
N ALA A 107 -6.16 -9.93 -2.82
CA ALA A 107 -7.05 -11.08 -2.61
C ALA A 107 -6.41 -12.13 -1.70
N ALA A 108 -5.12 -12.43 -1.91
CA ALA A 108 -4.40 -13.39 -1.08
C ALA A 108 -4.27 -12.94 0.38
N LEU A 109 -4.14 -11.62 0.60
CA LEU A 109 -4.08 -11.03 1.94
C LEU A 109 -5.45 -10.93 2.58
N LYS A 110 -6.53 -11.08 1.82
CA LYS A 110 -7.91 -10.91 2.29
C LYS A 110 -8.13 -9.55 2.97
N LEU A 111 -7.72 -8.48 2.27
CA LEU A 111 -7.92 -7.12 2.74
C LEU A 111 -9.25 -6.57 2.23
N PRO A 112 -10.29 -6.51 3.07
CA PRO A 112 -11.62 -6.08 2.62
C PRO A 112 -11.71 -4.57 2.39
N ASN A 113 -10.77 -3.81 2.90
CA ASN A 113 -10.75 -2.35 2.83
C ASN A 113 -9.85 -1.81 1.73
N ALA A 114 -9.33 -2.66 0.85
CA ALA A 114 -8.52 -2.23 -0.29
C ALA A 114 -9.14 -2.70 -1.60
N GLU A 115 -9.25 -1.77 -2.55
CA GLU A 115 -9.78 -2.00 -3.89
C GLU A 115 -8.73 -1.58 -4.90
N VAL A 116 -8.48 -2.41 -5.92
CA VAL A 116 -7.53 -2.10 -6.99
C VAL A 116 -8.30 -1.70 -8.23
N ILE A 117 -8.00 -0.53 -8.78
CA ILE A 117 -8.67 -0.01 -9.98
C ILE A 117 -7.61 0.30 -11.05
N CYS A 118 -7.83 -0.23 -12.25
CA CYS A 118 -7.03 0.09 -13.44
C CYS A 118 -7.68 1.26 -14.18
N MET A 119 -7.12 2.45 -14.01
CA MET A 119 -7.66 3.66 -14.60
C MET A 119 -6.62 4.78 -14.53
N ARG A 120 -6.67 5.70 -15.45
CA ARG A 120 -5.88 6.93 -15.36
C ARG A 120 -6.46 7.84 -14.27
N SER A 121 -5.61 8.57 -13.58
CA SER A 121 -6.02 9.45 -12.48
C SER A 121 -7.04 10.51 -12.94
N GLU A 122 -6.89 11.06 -14.15
CA GLU A 122 -7.82 12.05 -14.72
C GLU A 122 -9.22 11.45 -14.88
N ASP A 123 -9.29 10.22 -15.40
CA ASP A 123 -10.56 9.53 -15.63
C ASP A 123 -11.23 9.16 -14.32
N PHE A 124 -10.46 8.75 -13.34
CA PHE A 124 -10.96 8.45 -11.99
C PHE A 124 -11.56 9.70 -11.35
N ALA A 125 -10.85 10.83 -11.41
CA ALA A 125 -11.32 12.09 -10.86
C ALA A 125 -12.62 12.55 -11.54
N ALA A 126 -12.71 12.41 -12.87
CA ALA A 126 -13.91 12.75 -13.64
C ALA A 126 -15.12 11.89 -13.25
N ALA A 127 -14.91 10.59 -13.01
CA ALA A 127 -15.98 9.67 -12.64
C ALA A 127 -16.52 9.93 -11.21
N ARG A 128 -15.77 10.63 -10.37
CA ARG A 128 -16.15 10.94 -8.98
C ARG A 128 -16.76 12.33 -8.79
N ARG A 129 -16.90 13.09 -9.87
CA ARG A 129 -17.57 14.41 -9.82
C ARG A 129 -19.08 14.29 -9.75
#